data_364604e61685708991621ca77a692118
#
_entry.id   364604e61685708991621ca77a692118
#
_cell.length_a   1.000
_cell.length_b   1.000
_cell.length_c   1.000
_cell.angle_alpha   90.00
_cell.angle_beta   90.00
_cell.angle_gamma   90.00
#
_symmetry.space_group_name_H-M   'P 1'
#
loop_
_entity.id
_entity.type
_entity.pdbx_description
1 polymer ?
#
loop_
_entity_poly.entity_id
_entity_poly.type
_entity_poly.pdbx_seq_one_letter_code
_entity_poly.pdbx_strand_id
1 'polypeptide(L)'
;MYKRQVRNTPLAQFIKNYSFFSYSANEALHLSEQERRTIIDCMCKIREELLHPIDKHTKSLITDNIKLLLDYCERFYDRQFETRENVNLDILARFEQTLDDYLASNLPISKGTPTVQYCADKLCLSANYLSDLLKKETGVSALKHIQQKMLDIAKERVFDVTKSISEISYELGFPYPQHFSRWFKKMVGVTPNEYRQNRNN
;
A
#
# COMPACT_ATOMS: atom_id res chain seq x y z
N MET A 1 -12.12 -23.70 -9.44
CA MET A 1 -12.65 -24.62 -8.41
C MET A 1 -11.80 -24.70 -7.13
N TYR A 2 -10.51 -24.36 -7.17
CA TYR A 2 -9.58 -24.45 -6.02
C TYR A 2 -9.72 -23.37 -4.92
N LYS A 3 -10.30 -22.21 -5.21
CA LYS A 3 -10.44 -21.09 -4.25
C LYS A 3 -11.34 -21.40 -3.02
N ARG A 4 -12.22 -22.39 -3.08
CA ARG A 4 -13.12 -22.74 -1.95
C ARG A 4 -12.48 -23.66 -0.91
N GLN A 5 -11.54 -24.52 -1.29
CA GLN A 5 -10.95 -25.54 -0.41
C GLN A 5 -9.88 -24.98 0.54
N VAL A 6 -9.28 -23.83 0.23
CA VAL A 6 -8.18 -23.22 0.99
C VAL A 6 -8.67 -22.18 2.01
N ARG A 7 -9.92 -21.70 1.92
CA ARG A 7 -10.41 -20.54 2.67
C ARG A 7 -10.35 -20.63 4.21
N ASN A 8 -10.34 -21.85 4.76
CA ASN A 8 -10.37 -22.08 6.21
C ASN A 8 -9.15 -22.88 6.71
N THR A 9 -8.05 -22.87 5.99
CA THR A 9 -6.81 -23.54 6.39
C THR A 9 -5.81 -22.54 6.94
N PRO A 10 -4.88 -22.93 7.82
CA PRO A 10 -3.76 -22.08 8.24
C PRO A 10 -3.02 -21.48 7.04
N LEU A 11 -2.88 -22.23 5.95
CA LEU A 11 -2.26 -21.76 4.70
C LEU A 11 -2.98 -20.54 4.10
N ALA A 12 -4.32 -20.45 4.17
CA ALA A 12 -5.07 -19.30 3.68
C ALA A 12 -4.83 -18.02 4.49
N GLN A 13 -4.50 -18.17 5.77
CA GLN A 13 -4.12 -17.03 6.62
C GLN A 13 -2.70 -16.56 6.27
N PHE A 14 -1.78 -17.50 6.02
CA PHE A 14 -0.40 -17.17 5.60
C PHE A 14 -0.36 -16.43 4.26
N ILE A 15 -1.11 -16.90 3.25
CA ILE A 15 -1.13 -16.28 1.91
C ILE A 15 -1.56 -14.81 1.96
N LYS A 16 -2.43 -14.43 2.89
CA LYS A 16 -2.90 -13.04 3.05
C LYS A 16 -1.82 -12.07 3.54
N ASN A 17 -0.77 -12.58 4.16
CA ASN A 17 0.32 -11.75 4.67
C ASN A 17 1.29 -11.32 3.57
N TYR A 18 1.27 -11.98 2.41
CA TYR A 18 2.17 -11.66 1.29
C TYR A 18 1.44 -10.75 0.30
N SER A 19 1.86 -9.47 0.25
CA SER A 19 1.28 -8.42 -0.60
C SER A 19 1.46 -8.71 -2.10
N PHE A 20 2.55 -9.37 -2.48
CA PHE A 20 2.91 -9.66 -3.87
C PHE A 20 1.90 -10.53 -4.64
N PHE A 21 1.01 -11.24 -3.97
CA PHE A 21 -0.10 -11.94 -4.65
C PHE A 21 -1.11 -10.98 -5.33
N SER A 22 -1.05 -9.71 -5.00
CA SER A 22 -1.90 -8.66 -5.57
C SER A 22 -1.16 -7.79 -6.58
N TYR A 23 0.10 -8.11 -6.89
CA TYR A 23 0.90 -7.37 -7.85
C TYR A 23 0.45 -7.68 -9.28
N SER A 24 0.65 -6.71 -10.17
CA SER A 24 0.36 -6.85 -11.60
C SER A 24 1.47 -7.62 -12.33
N ALA A 25 1.18 -8.13 -13.52
CA ALA A 25 2.15 -8.93 -14.27
C ALA A 25 3.45 -8.16 -14.64
N ASN A 26 3.35 -6.84 -14.81
CA ASN A 26 4.50 -5.97 -15.06
C ASN A 26 5.36 -5.70 -13.81
N GLU A 27 4.89 -6.11 -12.64
CA GLU A 27 5.58 -6.03 -11.35
C GLU A 27 6.20 -7.38 -10.96
N ALA A 28 6.41 -8.25 -11.93
CA ALA A 28 6.90 -9.60 -11.70
C ALA A 28 8.27 -9.61 -11.00
N LEU A 29 8.48 -10.65 -10.21
CA LEU A 29 9.76 -10.92 -9.55
C LEU A 29 10.81 -11.36 -10.59
N HIS A 30 11.89 -10.62 -10.67
CA HIS A 30 13.05 -10.97 -11.48
C HIS A 30 14.09 -11.68 -10.61
N LEU A 31 14.29 -12.96 -10.89
CA LEU A 31 15.19 -13.83 -10.13
C LEU A 31 16.59 -13.86 -10.77
N SER A 32 17.61 -13.77 -9.93
CA SER A 32 18.96 -14.20 -10.31
C SER A 32 19.00 -15.71 -10.50
N GLU A 33 20.06 -16.22 -11.12
CA GLU A 33 20.21 -17.66 -11.34
C GLU A 33 20.27 -18.46 -10.01
N GLN A 34 20.88 -17.89 -8.98
CA GLN A 34 20.95 -18.52 -7.66
C GLN A 34 19.56 -18.52 -6.97
N GLU A 35 18.83 -17.42 -7.04
CA GLU A 35 17.47 -17.31 -6.50
C GLU A 35 16.52 -18.27 -7.20
N ARG A 36 16.65 -18.38 -8.53
CA ARG A 36 15.88 -19.33 -9.34
C ARG A 36 16.09 -20.77 -8.88
N ARG A 37 17.35 -21.16 -8.60
CA ARG A 37 17.66 -22.49 -8.04
C ARG A 37 16.98 -22.70 -6.70
N THR A 38 17.05 -21.73 -5.79
CA THR A 38 16.40 -21.80 -4.48
C THR A 38 14.89 -22.03 -4.59
N ILE A 39 14.22 -21.31 -5.50
CA ILE A 39 12.78 -21.48 -5.76
C ILE A 39 12.49 -22.89 -6.31
N ILE A 40 13.27 -23.35 -7.28
CA ILE A 40 13.13 -24.70 -7.85
C ILE A 40 13.30 -25.78 -6.78
N ASP A 41 14.31 -25.66 -5.91
CA ASP A 41 14.55 -26.62 -4.82
C ASP A 41 13.36 -26.69 -3.85
N CYS A 42 12.77 -25.54 -3.48
CA CYS A 42 11.55 -25.53 -2.67
C CYS A 42 10.40 -26.24 -3.37
N MET A 43 10.20 -25.99 -4.66
CA MET A 43 9.15 -26.64 -5.44
C MET A 43 9.39 -28.14 -5.59
N CYS A 44 10.65 -28.58 -5.74
CA CYS A 44 11.02 -30.00 -5.78
C CYS A 44 10.70 -30.70 -4.46
N LYS A 45 11.00 -30.09 -3.31
CA LYS A 45 10.66 -30.65 -1.99
C LYS A 45 9.16 -30.83 -1.81
N ILE A 46 8.36 -29.85 -2.23
CA ILE A 46 6.89 -29.95 -2.19
C ILE A 46 6.43 -31.10 -3.08
N ARG A 47 6.99 -31.22 -4.28
CA ARG A 47 6.64 -32.30 -5.22
C ARG A 47 7.00 -33.68 -4.67
N GLU A 48 8.18 -33.84 -4.10
CA GLU A 48 8.66 -35.07 -3.49
C GLU A 48 7.72 -35.51 -2.36
N GLU A 49 7.35 -34.58 -1.47
CA GLU A 49 6.43 -34.87 -0.38
C GLU A 49 5.03 -35.28 -0.88
N LEU A 50 4.55 -34.71 -1.99
CA LEU A 50 3.29 -35.09 -2.62
C LEU A 50 3.31 -36.48 -3.26
N LEU A 51 4.49 -37.04 -3.57
CA LEU A 51 4.69 -38.37 -4.12
C LEU A 51 4.87 -39.44 -3.02
N HIS A 52 5.17 -39.03 -1.79
CA HIS A 52 5.25 -39.94 -0.64
C HIS A 52 3.87 -40.46 -0.20
N PRO A 53 3.80 -41.67 0.38
CA PRO A 53 2.57 -42.13 1.05
C PRO A 53 2.16 -41.15 2.14
N ILE A 54 0.85 -40.80 2.18
CA ILE A 54 0.31 -39.84 3.14
C ILE A 54 0.46 -40.38 4.57
N ASP A 55 1.11 -39.63 5.43
CA ASP A 55 1.23 -39.90 6.85
C ASP A 55 0.83 -38.67 7.71
N LYS A 56 1.02 -38.77 9.04
CA LYS A 56 0.69 -37.70 9.99
C LYS A 56 1.51 -36.42 9.82
N HIS A 57 2.66 -36.49 9.15
CA HIS A 57 3.60 -35.38 8.95
C HIS A 57 3.44 -34.68 7.60
N THR A 58 2.92 -35.38 6.58
CA THR A 58 2.78 -34.88 5.19
C THR A 58 2.17 -33.47 5.13
N LYS A 59 1.07 -33.24 5.86
CA LYS A 59 0.40 -31.93 5.83
C LYS A 59 1.30 -30.80 6.39
N SER A 60 2.04 -31.06 7.46
CA SER A 60 2.96 -30.07 8.05
C SER A 60 4.11 -29.80 7.09
N LEU A 61 4.76 -30.83 6.60
CA LEU A 61 5.91 -30.72 5.69
C LEU A 61 5.58 -29.94 4.42
N ILE A 62 4.42 -30.21 3.81
CA ILE A 62 3.95 -29.44 2.63
C ILE A 62 3.72 -27.97 3.01
N THR A 63 3.03 -27.70 4.13
CA THR A 63 2.72 -26.35 4.56
C THR A 63 3.97 -25.54 4.84
N ASP A 64 4.96 -26.14 5.52
CA ASP A 64 6.22 -25.49 5.88
C ASP A 64 7.08 -25.20 4.64
N ASN A 65 7.13 -26.14 3.68
CA ASN A 65 7.82 -25.91 2.42
C ASN A 65 7.16 -24.83 1.55
N ILE A 66 5.82 -24.76 1.54
CA ILE A 66 5.10 -23.66 0.86
C ILE A 66 5.40 -22.33 1.56
N LYS A 67 5.39 -22.30 2.89
CA LYS A 67 5.74 -21.09 3.64
C LYS A 67 7.16 -20.65 3.33
N LEU A 68 8.12 -21.55 3.34
CA LEU A 68 9.52 -21.28 3.01
C LEU A 68 9.67 -20.69 1.59
N LEU A 69 8.96 -21.26 0.62
CA LEU A 69 8.91 -20.74 -0.75
C LEU A 69 8.44 -19.29 -0.80
N LEU A 70 7.35 -18.98 -0.07
CA LEU A 70 6.77 -17.63 -0.05
C LEU A 70 7.68 -16.63 0.68
N ASP A 71 8.31 -17.03 1.78
CA ASP A 71 9.30 -16.22 2.50
C ASP A 71 10.51 -15.88 1.60
N TYR A 72 10.97 -16.83 0.75
CA TYR A 72 11.99 -16.53 -0.25
C TYR A 72 11.51 -15.56 -1.32
N CYS A 73 10.28 -15.70 -1.81
CA CYS A 73 9.72 -14.73 -2.77
C CYS A 73 9.68 -13.32 -2.17
N GLU A 74 9.24 -13.16 -0.92
CA GLU A 74 9.22 -11.87 -0.21
C GLU A 74 10.64 -11.28 -0.11
N ARG A 75 11.61 -12.06 0.34
CA ARG A 75 13.04 -11.65 0.38
C ARG A 75 13.55 -11.18 -0.97
N PHE A 76 13.19 -11.86 -2.05
CA PHE A 76 13.66 -11.52 -3.39
C PHE A 76 12.97 -10.27 -3.94
N TYR A 77 11.71 -10.00 -3.57
CA TYR A 77 11.07 -8.71 -3.82
C TYR A 77 11.76 -7.58 -3.05
N ASP A 78 12.09 -7.80 -1.77
CA ASP A 78 12.85 -6.82 -0.98
C ASP A 78 14.18 -6.45 -1.64
N ARG A 79 14.95 -7.45 -2.07
CA ARG A 79 16.19 -7.24 -2.85
C ARG A 79 15.90 -6.48 -4.16
N GLN A 80 14.81 -6.82 -4.87
CA GLN A 80 14.45 -6.15 -6.12
C GLN A 80 14.14 -4.66 -5.91
N PHE A 81 13.46 -4.30 -4.84
CA PHE A 81 13.24 -2.91 -4.47
C PHE A 81 14.58 -2.19 -4.20
N GLU A 82 15.49 -2.80 -3.44
CA GLU A 82 16.82 -2.23 -3.15
C GLU A 82 17.66 -2.00 -4.41
N THR A 83 17.65 -2.95 -5.35
CA THR A 83 18.48 -2.86 -6.56
C THR A 83 17.92 -1.93 -7.65
N ARG A 84 16.71 -1.41 -7.48
CA ARG A 84 16.03 -0.50 -8.42
C ARG A 84 15.88 0.92 -7.91
N GLU A 85 16.76 1.36 -7.02
CA GLU A 85 16.71 2.65 -6.34
C GLU A 85 16.39 3.83 -7.29
N ASN A 86 17.08 3.97 -8.40
CA ASN A 86 16.82 5.05 -9.36
C ASN A 86 15.42 5.02 -9.97
N VAL A 87 14.90 3.81 -10.27
CA VAL A 87 13.54 3.64 -10.80
C VAL A 87 12.51 3.93 -9.71
N ASN A 88 12.80 3.54 -8.48
CA ASN A 88 11.92 3.77 -7.35
C ASN A 88 11.82 5.25 -7.01
N LEU A 89 12.93 6.00 -7.07
CA LEU A 89 12.94 7.46 -6.89
C LEU A 89 12.13 8.18 -7.97
N ASP A 90 12.19 7.73 -9.24
CA ASP A 90 11.33 8.24 -10.32
C ASP A 90 9.85 7.98 -10.02
N ILE A 91 9.50 6.78 -9.55
CA ILE A 91 8.13 6.44 -9.16
C ILE A 91 7.66 7.30 -7.99
N LEU A 92 8.51 7.53 -6.97
CA LEU A 92 8.20 8.42 -5.85
C LEU A 92 7.90 9.84 -6.32
N ALA A 93 8.77 10.42 -7.16
CA ALA A 93 8.57 11.76 -7.69
C ALA A 93 7.27 11.88 -8.52
N ARG A 94 6.98 10.88 -9.35
CA ARG A 94 5.74 10.82 -10.13
C ARG A 94 4.49 10.61 -9.27
N PHE A 95 4.61 9.88 -8.17
CA PHE A 95 3.54 9.73 -7.19
C PHE A 95 3.23 11.07 -6.51
N GLU A 96 4.24 11.79 -6.05
CA GLU A 96 4.08 13.12 -5.44
C GLU A 96 3.45 14.10 -6.42
N GLN A 97 3.92 14.15 -7.65
CA GLN A 97 3.33 14.98 -8.70
C GLN A 97 1.87 14.61 -8.98
N THR A 98 1.55 13.31 -9.08
CA THR A 98 0.17 12.83 -9.29
C THR A 98 -0.76 13.27 -8.15
N LEU A 99 -0.26 13.26 -6.93
CA LEU A 99 -1.01 13.66 -5.75
C LEU A 99 -1.22 15.18 -5.72
N ASP A 100 -0.19 15.97 -6.09
CA ASP A 100 -0.27 17.42 -6.21
C ASP A 100 -1.27 17.83 -7.29
N ASP A 101 -1.21 17.23 -8.47
CA ASP A 101 -2.13 17.49 -9.57
C ASP A 101 -3.58 17.16 -9.17
N TYR A 102 -3.79 16.04 -8.44
CA TYR A 102 -5.11 15.69 -7.93
C TYR A 102 -5.67 16.77 -7.00
N LEU A 103 -4.88 17.19 -6.01
CA LEU A 103 -5.30 18.13 -4.96
C LEU A 103 -5.41 19.57 -5.47
N ALA A 104 -4.68 19.92 -6.53
CA ALA A 104 -4.80 21.23 -7.21
C ALA A 104 -5.97 21.31 -8.18
N SER A 105 -6.52 20.17 -8.59
CA SER A 105 -7.65 20.10 -9.56
C SER A 105 -9.01 20.16 -8.86
N ASN A 106 -10.07 20.04 -9.67
CA ASN A 106 -11.45 19.87 -9.17
C ASN A 106 -11.79 18.41 -8.80
N LEU A 107 -10.83 17.48 -8.88
CA LEU A 107 -11.06 16.07 -8.57
C LEU A 107 -11.48 15.82 -7.12
N PRO A 108 -10.93 16.50 -6.10
CA PRO A 108 -11.41 16.35 -4.73
C PRO A 108 -12.90 16.61 -4.60
N ILE A 109 -13.42 17.67 -5.24
CA ILE A 109 -14.84 18.03 -5.18
C ILE A 109 -15.71 16.98 -5.88
N SER A 110 -15.26 16.44 -7.02
CA SER A 110 -16.06 15.53 -7.85
C SER A 110 -15.92 14.05 -7.49
N LYS A 111 -14.75 13.63 -7.01
CA LYS A 111 -14.42 12.22 -6.74
C LYS A 111 -14.07 11.92 -5.26
N GLY A 112 -14.01 12.95 -4.42
CA GLY A 112 -13.64 12.80 -3.02
C GLY A 112 -12.13 12.88 -2.76
N THR A 113 -11.70 12.41 -1.61
CA THR A 113 -10.27 12.41 -1.24
C THR A 113 -9.45 11.48 -2.14
N PRO A 114 -8.17 11.80 -2.43
CA PRO A 114 -7.32 10.93 -3.24
C PRO A 114 -7.15 9.55 -2.61
N THR A 115 -7.10 8.52 -3.45
CA THR A 115 -6.91 7.13 -3.02
C THR A 115 -5.60 6.57 -3.52
N VAL A 116 -5.05 5.57 -2.81
CA VAL A 116 -3.86 4.84 -3.27
C VAL A 116 -4.11 4.20 -4.64
N GLN A 117 -5.32 3.68 -4.87
CA GLN A 117 -5.70 3.08 -6.14
C GLN A 117 -5.61 4.09 -7.30
N TYR A 118 -6.14 5.31 -7.12
CA TYR A 118 -6.05 6.35 -8.15
C TYR A 118 -4.60 6.67 -8.51
N CYS A 119 -3.73 6.86 -7.52
CA CYS A 119 -2.32 7.14 -7.76
C CYS A 119 -1.62 5.96 -8.46
N ALA A 120 -1.90 4.75 -8.03
CA ALA A 120 -1.34 3.53 -8.62
C ALA A 120 -1.77 3.37 -10.09
N ASP A 121 -3.06 3.56 -10.40
CA ASP A 121 -3.58 3.50 -11.77
C ASP A 121 -2.88 4.52 -12.70
N LYS A 122 -2.63 5.74 -12.21
CA LYS A 122 -1.89 6.77 -12.95
C LYS A 122 -0.44 6.40 -13.24
N LEU A 123 0.15 5.60 -12.37
CA LEU A 123 1.53 5.11 -12.50
C LEU A 123 1.62 3.75 -13.22
N CYS A 124 0.47 3.18 -13.62
CA CYS A 124 0.38 1.82 -14.19
C CYS A 124 0.90 0.75 -13.24
N LEU A 125 0.66 0.93 -11.92
CA LEU A 125 1.06 0.02 -10.85
C LEU A 125 -0.17 -0.51 -10.09
N SER A 126 -0.01 -1.63 -9.40
CA SER A 126 -0.97 -2.08 -8.40
C SER A 126 -0.84 -1.24 -7.12
N ALA A 127 -1.96 -1.05 -6.39
CA ALA A 127 -1.98 -0.27 -5.16
C ALA A 127 -1.06 -0.87 -4.08
N ASN A 128 -0.96 -2.19 -4.03
CA ASN A 128 -0.10 -2.88 -3.07
C ASN A 128 1.38 -2.70 -3.42
N TYR A 129 1.76 -2.88 -4.70
CA TYR A 129 3.14 -2.66 -5.13
C TYR A 129 3.59 -1.22 -4.87
N LEU A 130 2.77 -0.23 -5.24
CA LEU A 130 3.06 1.18 -4.95
C LEU A 130 3.24 1.43 -3.45
N SER A 131 2.36 0.86 -2.61
CA SER A 131 2.45 1.04 -1.16
C SER A 131 3.69 0.40 -0.55
N ASP A 132 4.09 -0.79 -1.01
CA ASP A 132 5.27 -1.50 -0.54
C ASP A 132 6.55 -0.80 -1.00
N LEU A 133 6.59 -0.35 -2.27
CA LEU A 133 7.68 0.45 -2.81
C LEU A 133 7.90 1.73 -1.99
N LEU A 134 6.85 2.54 -1.80
CA LEU A 134 6.94 3.78 -1.03
C LEU A 134 7.35 3.53 0.42
N LYS A 135 6.83 2.46 1.03
CA LYS A 135 7.20 2.08 2.39
C LYS A 135 8.67 1.66 2.49
N LYS A 136 9.21 0.99 1.47
CA LYS A 136 10.63 0.60 1.43
C LYS A 136 11.53 1.83 1.27
N GLU A 137 11.19 2.75 0.36
CA GLU A 137 12.00 3.93 0.06
C GLU A 137 11.95 4.99 1.17
N THR A 138 10.77 5.19 1.77
CA THR A 138 10.54 6.32 2.70
C THR A 138 10.23 5.92 4.13
N GLY A 139 10.04 4.63 4.39
CA GLY A 139 9.55 4.11 5.67
C GLY A 139 8.04 4.29 5.88
N VAL A 140 7.33 4.91 4.92
CA VAL A 140 5.93 5.35 5.07
C VAL A 140 5.07 4.81 3.94
N SER A 141 3.90 4.23 4.25
CA SER A 141 2.98 3.71 3.24
C SER A 141 2.37 4.80 2.37
N ALA A 142 1.95 4.45 1.12
CA ALA A 142 1.27 5.37 0.21
C ALA A 142 0.07 6.10 0.84
N LEU A 143 -0.75 5.38 1.60
CA LEU A 143 -1.88 5.99 2.31
C LEU A 143 -1.44 7.08 3.29
N LYS A 144 -0.34 6.85 4.01
CA LYS A 144 0.16 7.83 4.97
C LYS A 144 0.78 9.04 4.28
N HIS A 145 1.43 8.88 3.13
CA HIS A 145 1.86 10.00 2.28
C HIS A 145 0.68 10.86 1.85
N ILE A 146 -0.40 10.24 1.34
CA ILE A 146 -1.63 10.94 0.97
C ILE A 146 -2.20 11.72 2.16
N GLN A 147 -2.32 11.07 3.32
CA GLN A 147 -2.85 11.70 4.54
C GLN A 147 -1.99 12.87 5.00
N GLN A 148 -0.66 12.76 4.93
CA GLN A 148 0.24 13.84 5.31
C GLN A 148 0.10 15.04 4.37
N LYS A 149 0.12 14.81 3.05
CA LYS A 149 -0.05 15.88 2.06
C LYS A 149 -1.39 16.61 2.20
N MET A 150 -2.47 15.83 2.37
CA MET A 150 -3.79 16.40 2.64
C MET A 150 -3.81 17.24 3.93
N LEU A 151 -3.09 16.78 4.97
CA LEU A 151 -3.00 17.50 6.24
C LEU A 151 -2.28 18.84 6.08
N ASP A 152 -1.19 18.87 5.33
CA ASP A 152 -0.41 20.08 5.12
C ASP A 152 -1.24 21.13 4.37
N ILE A 153 -1.97 20.72 3.32
CA ILE A 153 -2.90 21.59 2.58
C ILE A 153 -4.07 22.01 3.48
N ALA A 154 -4.61 21.09 4.28
CA ALA A 154 -5.71 21.42 5.20
C ALA A 154 -5.29 22.45 6.25
N LYS A 155 -4.09 22.33 6.83
CA LYS A 155 -3.54 23.30 7.78
C LYS A 155 -3.40 24.68 7.14
N GLU A 156 -2.94 24.76 5.91
CA GLU A 156 -2.81 26.02 5.17
C GLU A 156 -4.18 26.64 4.91
N ARG A 157 -5.11 25.86 4.32
CA ARG A 157 -6.46 26.38 3.98
C ARG A 157 -7.30 26.77 5.20
N VAL A 158 -7.13 26.09 6.33
CA VAL A 158 -7.86 26.41 7.57
C VAL A 158 -7.58 27.83 8.03
N PHE A 159 -6.44 28.44 7.71
CA PHE A 159 -6.12 29.84 8.03
C PHE A 159 -6.79 30.86 7.12
N ASP A 160 -7.34 30.45 5.98
CA ASP A 160 -8.11 31.33 5.13
C ASP A 160 -9.45 31.65 5.80
N VAL A 161 -9.55 32.85 6.38
CA VAL A 161 -10.74 33.32 7.09
C VAL A 161 -11.91 33.70 6.14
N THR A 162 -11.64 33.81 4.83
CA THR A 162 -12.66 34.08 3.82
C THR A 162 -13.52 32.85 3.55
N LYS A 163 -13.06 31.66 3.93
CA LYS A 163 -13.76 30.40 3.75
C LYS A 163 -14.21 29.81 5.07
N SER A 164 -15.40 29.25 5.08
CA SER A 164 -15.90 28.44 6.18
C SER A 164 -15.17 27.08 6.24
N ILE A 165 -15.14 26.46 7.41
CA ILE A 165 -14.59 25.11 7.57
C ILE A 165 -15.36 24.08 6.71
N SER A 166 -16.64 24.33 6.47
CA SER A 166 -17.46 23.47 5.59
C SER A 166 -17.03 23.57 4.13
N GLU A 167 -16.77 24.76 3.62
CA GLU A 167 -16.26 24.97 2.25
C GLU A 167 -14.89 24.30 2.07
N ILE A 168 -13.98 24.50 3.01
CA ILE A 168 -12.66 23.86 3.00
C ILE A 168 -12.78 22.33 2.99
N SER A 169 -13.72 21.79 3.79
CA SER A 169 -13.99 20.36 3.83
C SER A 169 -14.38 19.80 2.46
N TYR A 170 -15.31 20.46 1.77
CA TYR A 170 -15.75 20.04 0.44
C TYR A 170 -14.65 20.20 -0.62
N GLU A 171 -13.89 21.30 -0.57
CA GLU A 171 -12.74 21.50 -1.46
C GLU A 171 -11.65 20.44 -1.30
N LEU A 172 -11.50 19.86 -0.11
CA LEU A 172 -10.57 18.76 0.18
C LEU A 172 -11.16 17.37 -0.15
N GLY A 173 -12.42 17.32 -0.59
CA GLY A 173 -13.07 16.08 -1.00
C GLY A 173 -13.74 15.29 0.12
N PHE A 174 -13.97 15.88 1.28
CA PHE A 174 -14.73 15.21 2.32
C PHE A 174 -16.24 15.31 2.03
N PRO A 175 -16.98 14.19 2.10
CA PRO A 175 -18.41 14.19 1.81
C PRO A 175 -19.23 14.97 2.84
N TYR A 176 -18.72 15.10 4.08
CA TYR A 176 -19.36 15.80 5.18
C TYR A 176 -18.34 16.57 6.02
N PRO A 177 -18.61 17.82 6.43
CA PRO A 177 -17.71 18.63 7.26
C PRO A 177 -17.34 17.99 8.59
N GLN A 178 -18.24 17.18 9.16
CA GLN A 178 -17.95 16.45 10.41
C GLN A 178 -16.86 15.39 10.22
N HIS A 179 -16.78 14.75 9.04
CA HIS A 179 -15.72 13.79 8.74
C HIS A 179 -14.36 14.48 8.65
N PHE A 180 -14.30 15.64 8.00
CA PHE A 180 -13.11 16.48 7.97
C PHE A 180 -12.68 16.89 9.39
N SER A 181 -13.61 17.44 10.19
CA SER A 181 -13.29 17.91 11.54
C SER A 181 -12.77 16.78 12.45
N ARG A 182 -13.36 15.59 12.37
CA ARG A 182 -12.88 14.41 13.13
C ARG A 182 -11.51 13.94 12.65
N TRP A 183 -11.32 13.88 11.33
CA TRP A 183 -10.03 13.50 10.73
C TRP A 183 -8.95 14.51 11.11
N PHE A 184 -9.19 15.80 10.96
CA PHE A 184 -8.25 16.86 11.30
C PHE A 184 -7.88 16.82 12.79
N LYS A 185 -8.88 16.70 13.68
CA LYS A 185 -8.64 16.56 15.12
C LYS A 185 -7.82 15.31 15.46
N LYS A 186 -8.06 14.19 14.77
CA LYS A 186 -7.27 12.97 14.95
C LYS A 186 -5.80 13.17 14.55
N MET A 187 -5.54 13.97 13.52
CA MET A 187 -4.19 14.19 12.97
C MET A 187 -3.42 15.29 13.73
N VAL A 188 -4.10 16.32 14.22
CA VAL A 188 -3.49 17.54 14.81
C VAL A 188 -3.69 17.63 16.33
N GLY A 189 -4.67 16.92 16.86
CA GLY A 189 -5.05 16.97 18.28
C GLY A 189 -6.16 17.98 18.61
N VAL A 190 -6.38 19.00 17.76
CA VAL A 190 -7.41 20.04 17.94
C VAL A 190 -8.32 20.12 16.72
N THR A 191 -9.52 20.69 16.90
CA THR A 191 -10.44 20.88 15.78
C THR A 191 -9.96 21.98 14.80
N PRO A 192 -10.43 21.99 13.53
CA PRO A 192 -10.07 23.04 12.60
C PRO A 192 -10.37 24.47 13.10
N ASN A 193 -11.48 24.65 13.81
CA ASN A 193 -11.84 25.96 14.39
C ASN A 193 -10.86 26.38 15.51
N GLU A 194 -10.55 25.47 16.44
CA GLU A 194 -9.56 25.71 17.49
C GLU A 194 -8.16 25.99 16.89
N TYR A 195 -7.79 25.25 15.84
CA TYR A 195 -6.51 25.44 15.14
C TYR A 195 -6.42 26.82 14.47
N ARG A 196 -7.53 27.29 13.84
CA ARG A 196 -7.64 28.63 13.27
C ARG A 196 -7.48 29.73 14.32
N GLN A 197 -8.08 29.54 15.50
CA GLN A 197 -8.04 30.53 16.59
C GLN A 197 -6.66 30.62 17.27
N ASN A 198 -5.97 29.50 17.42
CA ASN A 198 -4.66 29.44 18.11
C ASN A 198 -3.53 30.22 17.43
N ARG A 199 -3.67 30.65 16.18
CA ARG A 199 -2.70 31.51 15.48
C ARG A 199 -2.97 32.99 15.65
N ASN A 200 -4.15 33.37 16.14
CA ASN A 200 -4.56 34.75 16.34
C ASN A 200 -4.25 35.26 17.77
N ASN A 201 -3.65 34.40 18.59
CA ASN A 201 -3.08 34.70 19.91
C ASN A 201 -1.56 34.55 19.88
#